data_594e25a9c0ba1555f8ab52eba3aeb068
#
_entry.id   594e25a9c0ba1555f8ab52eba3aeb068
#
_cell.length_a   1.000
_cell.length_b   1.000
_cell.length_c   1.000
_cell.angle_alpha   90.00
_cell.angle_beta   90.00
_cell.angle_gamma   90.00
#
_symmetry.space_group_name_H-M   'P 1'
#
loop_
_entity.id
_entity.type
_entity.pdbx_description
1 polymer ?
#
loop_
_entity_poly.entity_id
_entity_poly.type
_entity_poly.pdbx_seq_one_letter_code
_entity_poly.pdbx_strand_id
1 'polypeptide(L)'
;MTSTNRQAILQLTARLFRYRRMVLLAACLMLLSALADLLVPYLFGLGIDIVRAQRSFFGLGGSRGLNAAALLLVGVLAGRFVANIGQLYFTQAVGQQLVYDLRLELFAHLQRISLRFLDQRGIGAVMSRLQNDVSVINDLFSDGLIGVISDLLTLVGIIVVMTVTNWRLALVAFATLPVLAIGTVLWQRRAVVAYRAVRLVVARFNAHIAETINGIRVIQAFVQETRQLAKLRAINADYLEESLRAARLSSMLFPAVQAMQGVATALIVGVGGWLVLGGQAFTIGELVTFAAYVSRLYDPIQTLGMRFDTLQSASTGAERIFELLRVGPDVEERPDAKELPPIRGEVSYNHVTFGYGRQEVLHDITFAIAPGETVALVGETGAGKTTIAALLPRFYDVWSGAICIDGYDVRDVTLASLRRQIGLVLQDTFLFAGTVLENLTYGNPNVPFDRVVAVCEAIGLDAMIARLPQGYDTVLYEHGGGLSVGQRQLITIARVLLADPRIVILDEATAHVDTETELLVQRALRLLLAGRTALIIAHRLSTVRHASRIIVLHEGRIVESGRHEELLAQNGYYARLYRLQQRQANGVSAEAE
;
A
#
# COMPACT_ATOMS: atom_id res chain seq x y z
N MET A 1 23.72 0.05 5.63
CA MET A 1 22.45 -0.64 5.99
C MET A 1 22.28 -0.52 7.49
N THR A 2 21.16 0.02 7.94
CA THR A 2 20.80 0.05 9.36
C THR A 2 20.50 -1.36 9.86
N SER A 3 20.59 -1.62 11.17
CA SER A 3 20.29 -2.94 11.78
C SER A 3 18.87 -3.43 11.41
N THR A 4 17.94 -2.52 11.27
CA THR A 4 16.54 -2.76 10.91
C THR A 4 16.39 -3.29 9.47
N ASN A 5 17.15 -2.74 8.52
CA ASN A 5 17.13 -3.19 7.12
C ASN A 5 17.65 -4.63 6.98
N ARG A 6 18.66 -5.01 7.78
CA ARG A 6 19.18 -6.38 7.78
C ARG A 6 18.15 -7.38 8.31
N GLN A 7 17.40 -7.01 9.33
CA GLN A 7 16.32 -7.86 9.87
C GLN A 7 15.16 -8.03 8.87
N ALA A 8 14.76 -6.98 8.17
CA ALA A 8 13.71 -7.05 7.14
C ALA A 8 14.09 -8.00 6.00
N ILE A 9 15.32 -7.90 5.50
CA ILE A 9 15.84 -8.82 4.46
C ILE A 9 15.90 -10.26 4.97
N LEU A 10 16.35 -10.49 6.21
CA LEU A 10 16.38 -11.83 6.80
C LEU A 10 14.98 -12.44 6.95
N GLN A 11 13.97 -11.64 7.32
CA GLN A 11 12.59 -12.11 7.39
C GLN A 11 12.03 -12.46 5.99
N LEU A 12 12.38 -11.69 4.96
CA LEU A 12 12.01 -12.01 3.58
C LEU A 12 12.69 -13.29 3.10
N THR A 13 14.01 -13.43 3.34
CA THR A 13 14.74 -14.65 2.94
C THR A 13 14.22 -15.90 3.65
N ALA A 14 13.83 -15.79 4.93
CA ALA A 14 13.20 -16.91 5.65
C ALA A 14 11.90 -17.37 4.98
N ARG A 15 11.10 -16.46 4.41
CA ARG A 15 9.88 -16.80 3.68
C ARG A 15 10.16 -17.53 2.36
N LEU A 16 11.32 -17.31 1.73
CA LEU A 16 11.74 -18.04 0.53
C LEU A 16 11.93 -19.53 0.74
N PHE A 17 12.27 -19.95 1.96
CA PHE A 17 12.39 -21.38 2.26
C PHE A 17 11.10 -22.17 2.02
N ARG A 18 9.96 -21.51 2.02
CA ARG A 18 8.67 -22.10 1.63
C ARG A 18 8.68 -22.56 0.17
N TYR A 19 9.42 -21.85 -0.70
CA TYR A 19 9.52 -22.12 -2.14
C TYR A 19 10.85 -22.77 -2.53
N ARG A 20 11.53 -23.47 -1.59
CA ARG A 20 12.88 -24.04 -1.74
C ARG A 20 13.10 -24.84 -3.03
N ARG A 21 12.09 -25.59 -3.52
CA ARG A 21 12.21 -26.37 -4.77
C ARG A 21 12.39 -25.47 -5.99
N MET A 22 11.59 -24.42 -6.12
CA MET A 22 11.68 -23.46 -7.22
C MET A 22 12.97 -22.64 -7.14
N VAL A 23 13.36 -22.23 -5.94
CA VAL A 23 14.63 -21.50 -5.70
C VAL A 23 15.83 -22.36 -6.06
N LEU A 24 15.84 -23.65 -5.69
CA LEU A 24 16.91 -24.58 -6.06
C LEU A 24 16.96 -24.81 -7.57
N LEU A 25 15.81 -24.96 -8.24
CA LEU A 25 15.78 -25.09 -9.70
C LEU A 25 16.32 -23.82 -10.39
N ALA A 26 15.90 -22.63 -9.95
CA ALA A 26 16.42 -21.37 -10.45
C ALA A 26 17.94 -21.26 -10.26
N ALA A 27 18.45 -21.64 -9.08
CA ALA A 27 19.88 -21.63 -8.77
C ALA A 27 20.67 -22.65 -9.64
N CYS A 28 20.16 -23.86 -9.85
CA CYS A 28 20.78 -24.84 -10.73
C CYS A 28 20.83 -24.36 -12.18
N LEU A 29 19.73 -23.77 -12.68
CA LEU A 29 19.69 -23.23 -14.05
C LEU A 29 20.59 -21.99 -14.19
N MET A 30 20.69 -21.16 -13.15
CA MET A 30 21.64 -20.04 -13.10
C MET A 30 23.09 -20.52 -13.20
N LEU A 31 23.46 -21.56 -12.43
CA LEU A 31 24.79 -22.15 -12.50
C LEU A 31 25.08 -22.72 -13.89
N LEU A 32 24.10 -23.41 -14.48
CA LEU A 32 24.24 -23.95 -15.84
C LEU A 32 24.41 -22.83 -16.88
N SER A 33 23.65 -21.76 -16.77
CA SER A 33 23.78 -20.59 -17.63
C SER A 33 25.14 -19.92 -17.47
N ALA A 34 25.62 -19.73 -16.23
CA ALA A 34 26.94 -19.14 -15.96
C ALA A 34 28.09 -20.01 -16.51
N LEU A 35 28.01 -21.33 -16.37
CA LEU A 35 28.98 -22.26 -16.97
C LEU A 35 28.96 -22.17 -18.50
N ALA A 36 27.80 -22.10 -19.12
CA ALA A 36 27.67 -21.93 -20.56
C ALA A 36 28.27 -20.59 -21.02
N ASP A 37 28.09 -19.51 -20.23
CA ASP A 37 28.71 -18.19 -20.50
C ASP A 37 30.23 -18.23 -20.49
N LEU A 38 30.83 -19.09 -19.67
CA LEU A 38 32.28 -19.30 -19.65
C LEU A 38 32.77 -20.19 -20.80
N LEU A 39 31.99 -21.19 -21.19
CA LEU A 39 32.37 -22.15 -22.23
C LEU A 39 32.32 -21.54 -23.63
N VAL A 40 31.38 -20.65 -23.93
CA VAL A 40 31.18 -20.08 -25.27
C VAL A 40 32.45 -19.39 -25.82
N PRO A 41 33.10 -18.43 -25.11
CA PRO A 41 34.37 -17.83 -25.61
C PRO A 41 35.48 -18.84 -25.73
N TYR A 42 35.60 -19.79 -24.82
CA TYR A 42 36.60 -20.84 -24.85
C TYR A 42 36.47 -21.74 -26.10
N LEU A 43 35.25 -22.22 -26.38
CA LEU A 43 35.00 -23.05 -27.57
C LEU A 43 35.21 -22.29 -28.86
N PHE A 44 34.90 -20.98 -28.89
CA PHE A 44 35.15 -20.15 -30.04
C PHE A 44 36.66 -20.03 -30.34
N GLY A 45 37.49 -19.75 -29.32
CA GLY A 45 38.93 -19.71 -29.46
C GLY A 45 39.53 -21.06 -29.84
N LEU A 46 39.05 -22.17 -29.25
CA LEU A 46 39.45 -23.51 -29.59
C LEU A 46 39.18 -23.82 -31.08
N GLY A 47 38.02 -23.40 -31.61
CA GLY A 47 37.68 -23.54 -33.02
C GLY A 47 38.71 -22.87 -33.95
N ILE A 48 39.18 -21.66 -33.56
CA ILE A 48 40.26 -20.95 -34.31
C ILE A 48 41.57 -21.73 -34.30
N ASP A 49 41.95 -22.29 -33.14
CA ASP A 49 43.18 -23.08 -33.01
C ASP A 49 43.13 -24.36 -33.81
N ILE A 50 41.99 -25.03 -33.94
CA ILE A 50 41.76 -26.20 -34.78
C ILE A 50 41.97 -25.85 -36.26
N VAL A 51 41.40 -24.73 -36.73
CA VAL A 51 41.58 -24.26 -38.12
C VAL A 51 43.05 -24.01 -38.44
N ARG A 52 43.81 -23.52 -37.44
CA ARG A 52 45.26 -23.29 -37.57
C ARG A 52 46.11 -24.54 -37.38
N ALA A 53 45.51 -25.71 -37.18
CA ALA A 53 46.18 -26.97 -36.86
C ALA A 53 47.08 -26.93 -35.61
N GLN A 54 46.85 -25.98 -34.71
CA GLN A 54 47.62 -25.80 -33.47
C GLN A 54 47.09 -26.68 -32.34
N ARG A 55 45.79 -27.10 -32.41
CA ARG A 55 45.16 -27.97 -31.43
C ARG A 55 44.26 -29.00 -32.12
N SER A 56 43.96 -30.12 -31.42
CA SER A 56 42.95 -31.10 -31.77
C SER A 56 41.86 -31.13 -30.71
N PHE A 57 40.61 -31.44 -31.09
CA PHE A 57 39.48 -31.58 -30.19
C PHE A 57 39.18 -33.06 -30.02
N PHE A 58 39.35 -33.61 -28.83
CA PHE A 58 39.22 -35.07 -28.52
C PHE A 58 40.04 -35.94 -29.46
N GLY A 59 41.25 -35.51 -29.84
CA GLY A 59 42.10 -36.25 -30.79
C GLY A 59 41.69 -36.12 -32.27
N LEU A 60 40.59 -35.37 -32.54
CA LEU A 60 40.09 -35.11 -33.90
C LEU A 60 40.75 -33.80 -34.41
N GLY A 61 41.47 -33.85 -35.49
CA GLY A 61 42.04 -32.68 -36.18
C GLY A 61 41.26 -32.33 -37.44
N GLY A 62 41.57 -31.14 -38.01
CA GLY A 62 41.02 -30.66 -39.26
C GLY A 62 39.48 -30.48 -39.25
N SER A 63 38.84 -30.83 -40.35
CA SER A 63 37.38 -30.60 -40.51
C SER A 63 36.49 -31.39 -39.51
N ARG A 64 36.93 -32.57 -39.08
CA ARG A 64 36.18 -33.38 -38.10
C ARG A 64 36.21 -32.75 -36.71
N GLY A 65 37.37 -32.26 -36.29
CA GLY A 65 37.52 -31.55 -35.01
C GLY A 65 36.75 -30.23 -34.99
N LEU A 66 36.76 -29.48 -36.09
CA LEU A 66 36.00 -28.24 -36.22
C LEU A 66 34.49 -28.48 -36.17
N ASN A 67 33.97 -29.48 -36.89
CA ASN A 67 32.57 -29.83 -36.87
C ASN A 67 32.11 -30.27 -35.47
N ALA A 68 32.92 -31.04 -34.76
CA ALA A 68 32.62 -31.46 -33.40
C ALA A 68 32.58 -30.27 -32.42
N ALA A 69 33.55 -29.35 -32.52
CA ALA A 69 33.57 -28.10 -31.71
C ALA A 69 32.38 -27.18 -32.04
N ALA A 70 32.01 -27.07 -33.32
CA ALA A 70 30.83 -26.29 -33.74
C ALA A 70 29.53 -26.88 -33.25
N LEU A 71 29.35 -28.21 -33.34
CA LEU A 71 28.15 -28.89 -32.79
C LEU A 71 28.06 -28.74 -31.28
N LEU A 72 29.20 -28.83 -30.55
CA LEU A 72 29.21 -28.62 -29.11
C LEU A 72 28.85 -27.16 -28.77
N LEU A 73 29.38 -26.20 -29.53
CA LEU A 73 29.06 -24.75 -29.36
C LEU A 73 27.57 -24.52 -29.54
N VAL A 74 26.94 -25.09 -30.60
CA VAL A 74 25.49 -25.00 -30.82
C VAL A 74 24.74 -25.66 -29.67
N GLY A 75 25.18 -26.82 -29.19
CA GLY A 75 24.58 -27.52 -28.05
C GLY A 75 24.66 -26.69 -26.76
N VAL A 76 25.81 -26.05 -26.48
CA VAL A 76 26.00 -25.17 -25.32
C VAL A 76 25.12 -23.92 -25.43
N LEU A 77 25.00 -23.31 -26.61
CA LEU A 77 24.12 -22.16 -26.84
C LEU A 77 22.64 -22.53 -26.67
N ALA A 78 22.21 -23.68 -27.18
CA ALA A 78 20.85 -24.18 -26.99
C ALA A 78 20.57 -24.51 -25.52
N GLY A 79 21.50 -25.16 -24.83
CA GLY A 79 21.40 -25.44 -23.39
C GLY A 79 21.34 -24.16 -22.55
N ARG A 80 22.19 -23.17 -22.90
CA ARG A 80 22.15 -21.85 -22.28
C ARG A 80 20.81 -21.16 -22.48
N PHE A 81 20.25 -21.19 -23.69
CA PHE A 81 18.96 -20.59 -24.00
C PHE A 81 17.85 -21.18 -23.12
N VAL A 82 17.78 -22.52 -23.05
CA VAL A 82 16.79 -23.22 -22.20
C VAL A 82 17.02 -22.92 -20.72
N ALA A 83 18.28 -22.94 -20.27
CA ALA A 83 18.63 -22.65 -18.88
C ALA A 83 18.24 -21.21 -18.50
N ASN A 84 18.48 -20.24 -19.38
CA ASN A 84 18.15 -18.82 -19.14
C ASN A 84 16.62 -18.61 -19.07
N ILE A 85 15.85 -19.20 -20.00
CA ILE A 85 14.38 -19.15 -19.94
C ILE A 85 13.87 -19.75 -18.63
N GLY A 86 14.35 -20.95 -18.29
CA GLY A 86 13.95 -21.62 -17.05
C GLY A 86 14.32 -20.83 -15.82
N GLN A 87 15.55 -20.30 -15.76
CA GLN A 87 16.00 -19.43 -14.67
C GLN A 87 15.07 -18.22 -14.50
N LEU A 88 14.82 -17.47 -15.59
CA LEU A 88 13.96 -16.30 -15.57
C LEU A 88 12.54 -16.65 -15.11
N TYR A 89 11.97 -17.72 -15.66
CA TYR A 89 10.63 -18.19 -15.29
C TYR A 89 10.52 -18.53 -13.79
N PHE A 90 11.41 -19.40 -13.28
CA PHE A 90 11.33 -19.81 -11.87
C PHE A 90 11.64 -18.67 -10.92
N THR A 91 12.55 -17.76 -11.28
CA THR A 91 12.82 -16.55 -10.49
C THR A 91 11.60 -15.65 -10.39
N GLN A 92 10.96 -15.36 -11.53
CA GLN A 92 9.73 -14.56 -11.55
C GLN A 92 8.57 -15.25 -10.83
N ALA A 93 8.42 -16.57 -11.01
CA ALA A 93 7.39 -17.35 -10.34
C ALA A 93 7.52 -17.29 -8.80
N VAL A 94 8.74 -17.40 -8.26
CA VAL A 94 9.00 -17.25 -6.82
C VAL A 94 8.66 -15.84 -6.35
N GLY A 95 9.09 -14.81 -7.09
CA GLY A 95 8.80 -13.42 -6.75
C GLY A 95 7.29 -13.15 -6.72
N GLN A 96 6.54 -13.59 -7.72
CA GLN A 96 5.08 -13.41 -7.79
C GLN A 96 4.33 -14.20 -6.69
N GLN A 97 4.78 -15.39 -6.34
CA GLN A 97 4.21 -16.18 -5.23
C GLN A 97 4.41 -15.44 -3.89
N LEU A 98 5.59 -14.87 -3.67
CA LEU A 98 5.88 -14.10 -2.47
C LEU A 98 5.02 -12.82 -2.40
N VAL A 99 4.85 -12.11 -3.53
CA VAL A 99 3.96 -10.95 -3.65
C VAL A 99 2.53 -11.31 -3.30
N TYR A 100 2.04 -12.44 -3.83
CA TYR A 100 0.70 -12.95 -3.54
C TYR A 100 0.49 -13.20 -2.03
N ASP A 101 1.41 -13.94 -1.40
CA ASP A 101 1.33 -14.24 0.04
C ASP A 101 1.38 -12.95 0.89
N LEU A 102 2.30 -12.02 0.55
CA LEU A 102 2.43 -10.75 1.28
C LEU A 102 1.18 -9.88 1.13
N ARG A 103 0.56 -9.82 -0.05
CA ARG A 103 -0.68 -9.05 -0.24
C ARG A 103 -1.82 -9.62 0.59
N LEU A 104 -1.98 -10.93 0.62
CA LEU A 104 -3.01 -11.57 1.45
C LEU A 104 -2.79 -11.31 2.94
N GLU A 105 -1.54 -11.46 3.42
CA GLU A 105 -1.18 -11.22 4.81
C GLU A 105 -1.41 -9.76 5.21
N LEU A 106 -0.96 -8.81 4.36
CA LEU A 106 -1.17 -7.39 4.58
C LEU A 106 -2.65 -7.02 4.59
N PHE A 107 -3.43 -7.56 3.65
CA PHE A 107 -4.87 -7.28 3.57
C PHE A 107 -5.61 -7.85 4.79
N ALA A 108 -5.31 -9.08 5.20
CA ALA A 108 -5.88 -9.67 6.41
C ALA A 108 -5.49 -8.89 7.68
N HIS A 109 -4.25 -8.37 7.72
CA HIS A 109 -3.76 -7.54 8.81
C HIS A 109 -4.48 -6.18 8.86
N LEU A 110 -4.68 -5.53 7.71
CA LEU A 110 -5.38 -4.23 7.61
C LEU A 110 -6.82 -4.29 8.13
N GLN A 111 -7.49 -5.44 8.02
CA GLN A 111 -8.85 -5.61 8.56
C GLN A 111 -8.89 -5.67 10.10
N ARG A 112 -7.74 -5.86 10.75
CA ARG A 112 -7.61 -5.99 12.22
C ARG A 112 -6.80 -4.88 12.86
N ILE A 113 -6.16 -4.04 12.03
CA ILE A 113 -5.29 -2.96 12.52
C ILE A 113 -6.11 -1.90 13.25
N SER A 114 -5.44 -1.16 14.13
CA SER A 114 -5.95 0.00 14.83
C SER A 114 -6.62 1.02 13.91
N LEU A 115 -7.84 1.44 14.23
CA LEU A 115 -8.52 2.54 13.53
C LEU A 115 -7.73 3.85 13.65
N ARG A 116 -7.11 4.11 14.82
CA ARG A 116 -6.22 5.27 15.02
C ARG A 116 -5.10 5.34 13.99
N PHE A 117 -4.52 4.19 13.64
CA PHE A 117 -3.46 4.14 12.63
C PHE A 117 -3.98 4.56 11.25
N LEU A 118 -5.20 4.14 10.89
CA LEU A 118 -5.84 4.50 9.62
C LEU A 118 -6.23 5.98 9.58
N ASP A 119 -6.73 6.52 10.68
CA ASP A 119 -7.12 7.94 10.80
C ASP A 119 -5.91 8.88 10.71
N GLN A 120 -4.76 8.47 11.27
CA GLN A 120 -3.54 9.29 11.26
C GLN A 120 -2.76 9.22 9.94
N ARG A 121 -2.83 8.09 9.23
CA ARG A 121 -2.10 7.86 7.98
C ARG A 121 -3.10 7.69 6.85
N GLY A 122 -3.32 8.70 6.05
CA GLY A 122 -4.29 8.68 4.96
C GLY A 122 -4.24 7.38 4.09
N ILE A 123 -5.39 6.99 3.57
CA ILE A 123 -5.62 5.76 2.77
C ILE A 123 -4.56 5.58 1.66
N GLY A 124 -4.15 6.67 1.01
CA GLY A 124 -3.14 6.64 -0.06
C GLY A 124 -1.78 6.07 0.38
N ALA A 125 -1.36 6.32 1.63
CA ALA A 125 -0.11 5.76 2.15
C ALA A 125 -0.21 4.23 2.36
N VAL A 126 -1.36 3.73 2.78
CA VAL A 126 -1.63 2.29 2.95
C VAL A 126 -1.71 1.60 1.58
N MET A 127 -2.41 2.21 0.61
CA MET A 127 -2.51 1.70 -0.77
C MET A 127 -1.13 1.62 -1.43
N SER A 128 -0.29 2.65 -1.26
CA SER A 128 1.09 2.62 -1.77
C SER A 128 1.91 1.47 -1.20
N ARG A 129 1.73 1.10 0.08
CA ARG A 129 2.40 -0.05 0.69
C ARG A 129 1.95 -1.38 0.09
N LEU A 130 0.63 -1.55 -0.14
CA LEU A 130 0.08 -2.77 -0.74
C LEU A 130 0.49 -2.96 -2.20
N GLN A 131 0.61 -1.88 -2.95
CA GLN A 131 0.88 -1.93 -4.39
C GLN A 131 2.37 -1.77 -4.68
N ASN A 132 2.95 -0.60 -4.35
CA ASN A 132 4.30 -0.24 -4.76
C ASN A 132 5.38 -0.94 -3.92
N ASP A 133 5.28 -0.90 -2.58
CA ASP A 133 6.31 -1.48 -1.72
C ASP A 133 6.37 -3.01 -1.87
N VAL A 134 5.22 -3.67 -2.10
CA VAL A 134 5.17 -5.11 -2.36
C VAL A 134 5.73 -5.45 -3.75
N SER A 135 5.50 -4.62 -4.79
CA SER A 135 6.08 -4.87 -6.12
C SER A 135 7.60 -4.72 -6.13
N VAL A 136 8.14 -3.75 -5.39
CA VAL A 136 9.60 -3.57 -5.26
C VAL A 136 10.28 -4.78 -4.60
N ILE A 137 9.55 -5.55 -3.76
CA ILE A 137 10.06 -6.83 -3.23
C ILE A 137 10.20 -7.87 -4.33
N ASN A 138 9.27 -7.93 -5.31
CA ASN A 138 9.44 -8.81 -6.47
C ASN A 138 10.73 -8.46 -7.24
N ASP A 139 10.98 -7.17 -7.49
CA ASP A 139 12.17 -6.70 -8.19
C ASP A 139 13.47 -7.04 -7.43
N LEU A 140 13.40 -7.06 -6.08
CA LEU A 140 14.52 -7.50 -5.25
C LEU A 140 14.93 -8.94 -5.56
N PHE A 141 13.96 -9.84 -5.73
CA PHE A 141 14.26 -11.26 -5.97
C PHE A 141 14.58 -11.52 -7.42
N SER A 142 13.84 -10.93 -8.37
CA SER A 142 14.06 -11.18 -9.80
C SER A 142 15.35 -10.54 -10.30
N ASP A 143 15.55 -9.26 -10.08
CA ASP A 143 16.68 -8.52 -10.65
C ASP A 143 17.75 -8.18 -9.61
N GLY A 144 17.36 -8.07 -8.35
CA GLY A 144 18.27 -7.71 -7.27
C GLY A 144 19.17 -8.86 -6.82
N LEU A 145 18.65 -9.75 -5.98
CA LEU A 145 19.45 -10.76 -5.29
C LEU A 145 20.00 -11.82 -6.24
N ILE A 146 19.15 -12.44 -7.06
CA ILE A 146 19.53 -13.50 -7.99
C ILE A 146 20.45 -12.94 -9.09
N GLY A 147 20.13 -11.74 -9.57
CA GLY A 147 20.98 -11.07 -10.55
C GLY A 147 22.38 -10.74 -10.03
N VAL A 148 22.50 -10.22 -8.79
CA VAL A 148 23.82 -9.96 -8.17
C VAL A 148 24.61 -11.26 -8.00
N ILE A 149 23.97 -12.36 -7.57
CA ILE A 149 24.63 -13.67 -7.43
C ILE A 149 25.12 -14.15 -8.81
N SER A 150 24.28 -14.06 -9.85
CA SER A 150 24.64 -14.43 -11.21
C SER A 150 25.82 -13.62 -11.73
N ASP A 151 25.80 -12.30 -11.57
CA ASP A 151 26.87 -11.41 -12.00
C ASP A 151 28.18 -11.70 -11.27
N LEU A 152 28.14 -11.96 -9.96
CA LEU A 152 29.31 -12.35 -9.17
C LEU A 152 29.87 -13.71 -9.58
N LEU A 153 29.02 -14.69 -9.82
CA LEU A 153 29.44 -16.01 -10.31
C LEU A 153 30.13 -15.91 -11.66
N THR A 154 29.55 -15.15 -12.58
CA THR A 154 30.13 -14.92 -13.91
C THR A 154 31.46 -14.19 -13.81
N LEU A 155 31.53 -13.12 -13.00
CA LEU A 155 32.74 -12.34 -12.77
C LEU A 155 33.87 -13.21 -12.19
N VAL A 156 33.58 -13.95 -11.11
CA VAL A 156 34.55 -14.84 -10.48
C VAL A 156 34.97 -15.94 -11.45
N GLY A 157 34.04 -16.52 -12.19
CA GLY A 157 34.31 -17.52 -13.20
C GLY A 157 35.26 -17.01 -14.30
N ILE A 158 34.99 -15.81 -14.83
CA ILE A 158 35.86 -15.19 -15.84
C ILE A 158 37.27 -14.95 -15.26
N ILE A 159 37.38 -14.39 -14.05
CA ILE A 159 38.68 -14.14 -13.39
C ILE A 159 39.47 -15.44 -13.23
N VAL A 160 38.79 -16.51 -12.74
CA VAL A 160 39.44 -17.83 -12.57
C VAL A 160 39.92 -18.39 -13.92
N VAL A 161 39.06 -18.42 -14.92
CA VAL A 161 39.39 -18.98 -16.24
C VAL A 161 40.56 -18.18 -16.89
N MET A 162 40.49 -16.85 -16.88
CA MET A 162 41.56 -16.02 -17.41
C MET A 162 42.89 -16.26 -16.68
N THR A 163 42.88 -16.33 -15.36
CA THR A 163 44.09 -16.54 -14.55
C THR A 163 44.68 -17.91 -14.75
N VAL A 164 43.87 -18.96 -14.85
CA VAL A 164 44.32 -20.33 -15.09
C VAL A 164 44.87 -20.50 -16.51
N THR A 165 44.27 -19.84 -17.50
CA THR A 165 44.68 -19.95 -18.90
C THR A 165 46.01 -19.20 -19.11
N ASN A 166 46.11 -17.95 -18.70
CA ASN A 166 47.35 -17.17 -18.77
C ASN A 166 47.37 -16.01 -17.77
N TRP A 167 48.03 -16.19 -16.62
CA TRP A 167 48.03 -15.20 -15.53
C TRP A 167 48.66 -13.85 -15.93
N ARG A 168 49.63 -13.85 -16.88
CA ARG A 168 50.29 -12.62 -17.35
C ARG A 168 49.35 -11.71 -18.13
N LEU A 169 48.57 -12.28 -19.06
CA LEU A 169 47.54 -11.56 -19.80
C LEU A 169 46.34 -11.20 -18.90
N ALA A 170 46.01 -12.05 -17.96
CA ALA A 170 44.97 -11.73 -16.96
C ALA A 170 45.33 -10.47 -16.14
N LEU A 171 46.60 -10.32 -15.70
CA LEU A 171 47.08 -9.12 -15.03
C LEU A 171 46.97 -7.86 -15.90
N VAL A 172 47.26 -7.95 -17.20
CA VAL A 172 47.10 -6.83 -18.13
C VAL A 172 45.63 -6.40 -18.22
N ALA A 173 44.68 -7.36 -18.32
CA ALA A 173 43.26 -7.08 -18.32
C ALA A 173 42.81 -6.44 -16.99
N PHE A 174 43.22 -7.01 -15.87
CA PHE A 174 42.82 -6.55 -14.54
C PHE A 174 43.42 -5.20 -14.16
N ALA A 175 44.54 -4.77 -14.76
CA ALA A 175 45.13 -3.46 -14.52
C ALA A 175 44.19 -2.30 -14.90
N THR A 176 43.19 -2.53 -15.77
CA THR A 176 42.20 -1.53 -16.16
C THR A 176 41.05 -1.41 -15.16
N LEU A 177 40.76 -2.46 -14.34
CA LEU A 177 39.66 -2.48 -13.39
C LEU A 177 39.78 -1.45 -12.27
N PRO A 178 40.95 -1.21 -11.63
CA PRO A 178 41.06 -0.17 -10.61
C PRO A 178 40.75 1.24 -11.16
N VAL A 179 41.17 1.53 -12.39
CA VAL A 179 40.90 2.80 -13.06
C VAL A 179 39.40 2.98 -13.28
N LEU A 180 38.76 1.93 -13.77
CA LEU A 180 37.31 1.91 -13.94
C LEU A 180 36.57 2.09 -12.60
N ALA A 181 36.98 1.35 -11.56
CA ALA A 181 36.36 1.43 -10.24
C ALA A 181 36.46 2.85 -9.65
N ILE A 182 37.64 3.47 -9.71
CA ILE A 182 37.83 4.85 -9.25
C ILE A 182 36.94 5.80 -10.06
N GLY A 183 36.94 5.68 -11.40
CA GLY A 183 36.14 6.51 -12.29
C GLY A 183 34.64 6.38 -11.98
N THR A 184 34.15 5.16 -11.78
CA THR A 184 32.72 4.88 -11.44
C THR A 184 32.34 5.48 -10.08
N VAL A 185 33.19 5.35 -9.05
CA VAL A 185 32.92 5.94 -7.72
C VAL A 185 32.87 7.47 -7.79
N LEU A 186 33.79 8.10 -8.51
CA LEU A 186 33.80 9.56 -8.68
C LEU A 186 32.59 10.04 -9.47
N TRP A 187 32.21 9.33 -10.51
CA TRP A 187 30.98 9.60 -11.26
C TRP A 187 29.73 9.44 -10.39
N GLN A 188 29.60 8.34 -9.63
CA GLN A 188 28.46 8.06 -8.77
C GLN A 188 28.22 9.17 -7.73
N ARG A 189 29.31 9.69 -7.11
CA ARG A 189 29.21 10.81 -6.16
C ARG A 189 28.55 12.04 -6.79
N ARG A 190 28.90 12.37 -8.04
CA ARG A 190 28.30 13.51 -8.77
C ARG A 190 26.87 13.21 -9.23
N ALA A 191 26.63 12.01 -9.72
CA ALA A 191 25.33 11.57 -10.21
C ALA A 191 24.27 11.59 -9.10
N VAL A 192 24.60 11.11 -7.89
CA VAL A 192 23.68 11.13 -6.72
C VAL A 192 23.22 12.55 -6.39
N VAL A 193 24.10 13.56 -6.47
CA VAL A 193 23.74 14.97 -6.22
C VAL A 193 22.78 15.47 -7.28
N ALA A 194 23.07 15.21 -8.56
CA ALA A 194 22.21 15.63 -9.68
C ALA A 194 20.83 14.96 -9.61
N TYR A 195 20.76 13.66 -9.37
CA TYR A 195 19.48 12.96 -9.24
C TYR A 195 18.65 13.39 -8.00
N ARG A 196 19.32 13.82 -6.91
CA ARG A 196 18.61 14.43 -5.78
C ARG A 196 17.98 15.76 -6.14
N ALA A 197 18.69 16.61 -6.91
CA ALA A 197 18.14 17.88 -7.39
C ALA A 197 16.92 17.65 -8.27
N VAL A 198 16.98 16.73 -9.23
CA VAL A 198 15.81 16.34 -10.06
C VAL A 198 14.64 15.90 -9.19
N ARG A 199 14.85 15.03 -8.19
CA ARG A 199 13.78 14.55 -7.30
C ARG A 199 13.09 15.68 -6.53
N LEU A 200 13.84 16.67 -6.09
CA LEU A 200 13.28 17.85 -5.39
C LEU A 200 12.39 18.68 -6.31
N VAL A 201 12.78 18.86 -7.57
CA VAL A 201 11.96 19.59 -8.54
C VAL A 201 10.73 18.78 -8.95
N VAL A 202 10.84 17.46 -9.14
CA VAL A 202 9.69 16.56 -9.39
C VAL A 202 8.68 16.63 -8.24
N ALA A 203 9.15 16.65 -6.99
CA ALA A 203 8.25 16.79 -5.84
C ALA A 203 7.47 18.13 -5.87
N ARG A 204 8.14 19.25 -6.20
CA ARG A 204 7.48 20.56 -6.37
C ARG A 204 6.49 20.57 -7.53
N PHE A 205 6.85 19.94 -8.65
CA PHE A 205 6.00 19.79 -9.83
C PHE A 205 4.72 19.01 -9.49
N ASN A 206 4.86 17.83 -8.86
CA ASN A 206 3.72 17.00 -8.48
C ASN A 206 2.81 17.70 -7.45
N ALA A 207 3.39 18.40 -6.47
CA ALA A 207 2.62 19.16 -5.49
C ALA A 207 1.79 20.26 -6.17
N HIS A 208 2.39 21.00 -7.13
CA HIS A 208 1.69 22.06 -7.86
C HIS A 208 0.58 21.51 -8.76
N ILE A 209 0.81 20.39 -9.44
CA ILE A 209 -0.23 19.71 -10.23
C ILE A 209 -1.39 19.27 -9.35
N ALA A 210 -1.10 18.60 -8.22
CA ALA A 210 -2.13 18.16 -7.28
C ALA A 210 -2.95 19.34 -6.73
N GLU A 211 -2.29 20.45 -6.33
CA GLU A 211 -2.96 21.68 -5.90
C GLU A 211 -3.85 22.25 -7.00
N THR A 212 -3.35 22.32 -8.24
CA THR A 212 -4.08 22.87 -9.39
C THR A 212 -5.32 22.03 -9.73
N ILE A 213 -5.20 20.68 -9.75
CA ILE A 213 -6.33 19.80 -10.06
C ILE A 213 -7.39 19.87 -8.95
N ASN A 214 -6.99 19.82 -7.69
CA ASN A 214 -7.92 19.92 -6.56
C ASN A 214 -8.62 21.30 -6.51
N GLY A 215 -7.91 22.35 -6.88
CA GLY A 215 -8.43 23.72 -6.91
C GLY A 215 -9.00 24.17 -8.26
N ILE A 216 -9.20 23.28 -9.24
CA ILE A 216 -9.55 23.67 -10.62
C ILE A 216 -10.79 24.54 -10.73
N ARG A 217 -11.84 24.24 -9.94
CA ARG A 217 -13.05 25.04 -9.89
C ARG A 217 -12.79 26.48 -9.43
N VAL A 218 -11.91 26.64 -8.43
CA VAL A 218 -11.53 27.97 -7.91
C VAL A 218 -10.72 28.73 -8.96
N ILE A 219 -9.76 28.04 -9.60
CA ILE A 219 -8.93 28.64 -10.67
C ILE A 219 -9.81 29.17 -11.81
N GLN A 220 -10.75 28.35 -12.27
CA GLN A 220 -11.70 28.73 -13.35
C GLN A 220 -12.67 29.83 -12.89
N ALA A 221 -13.21 29.75 -11.67
CA ALA A 221 -14.12 30.76 -11.14
C ALA A 221 -13.47 32.15 -11.03
N PHE A 222 -12.17 32.20 -10.76
CA PHE A 222 -11.40 33.46 -10.65
C PHE A 222 -10.57 33.79 -11.90
N VAL A 223 -10.71 33.01 -13.01
CA VAL A 223 -10.01 33.22 -14.30
C VAL A 223 -8.48 33.33 -14.08
N GLN A 224 -7.90 32.42 -13.29
CA GLN A 224 -6.48 32.44 -12.94
C GLN A 224 -5.62 31.41 -13.72
N GLU A 225 -6.12 30.85 -14.83
CA GLU A 225 -5.45 29.79 -15.62
C GLU A 225 -4.08 30.26 -16.13
N THR A 226 -4.01 31.50 -16.64
CA THR A 226 -2.76 32.08 -17.16
C THR A 226 -1.69 32.18 -16.07
N ARG A 227 -2.08 32.56 -14.86
CA ARG A 227 -1.17 32.68 -13.70
C ARG A 227 -0.65 31.30 -13.26
N GLN A 228 -1.52 30.30 -13.21
CA GLN A 228 -1.13 28.93 -12.87
C GLN A 228 -0.23 28.31 -13.94
N LEU A 229 -0.51 28.58 -15.22
CA LEU A 229 0.34 28.15 -16.32
C LEU A 229 1.73 28.79 -16.25
N ALA A 230 1.82 30.08 -15.93
CA ALA A 230 3.11 30.76 -15.78
C ALA A 230 3.93 30.15 -14.63
N LYS A 231 3.29 29.84 -13.49
CA LYS A 231 3.93 29.17 -12.35
C LYS A 231 4.42 27.77 -12.73
N LEU A 232 3.60 27.00 -13.44
CA LEU A 232 3.98 25.67 -13.95
C LEU A 232 5.16 25.75 -14.92
N ARG A 233 5.18 26.74 -15.83
CA ARG A 233 6.29 26.96 -16.78
C ARG A 233 7.61 27.21 -16.06
N ALA A 234 7.62 27.98 -14.98
CA ALA A 234 8.81 28.23 -14.18
C ALA A 234 9.32 26.93 -13.53
N ILE A 235 8.43 26.16 -12.88
CA ILE A 235 8.79 24.87 -12.27
C ILE A 235 9.31 23.86 -13.32
N ASN A 236 8.68 23.85 -14.50
CA ASN A 236 9.05 22.97 -15.59
C ASN A 236 10.40 23.36 -16.24
N ALA A 237 10.75 24.65 -16.26
CA ALA A 237 12.06 25.13 -16.68
C ALA A 237 13.17 24.64 -15.71
N ASP A 238 12.94 24.76 -14.39
CA ASP A 238 13.84 24.19 -13.37
C ASP A 238 14.00 22.67 -13.56
N TYR A 239 12.88 21.96 -13.81
CA TYR A 239 12.89 20.53 -14.05
C TYR A 239 13.74 20.16 -15.28
N LEU A 240 13.57 20.90 -16.38
CA LEU A 240 14.34 20.70 -17.60
C LEU A 240 15.84 20.89 -17.36
N GLU A 241 16.22 21.99 -16.67
CA GLU A 241 17.63 22.29 -16.38
C GLU A 241 18.30 21.18 -15.56
N GLU A 242 17.68 20.78 -14.44
CA GLU A 242 18.23 19.74 -13.57
C GLU A 242 18.22 18.36 -14.25
N SER A 243 17.18 18.06 -15.05
CA SER A 243 17.12 16.83 -15.83
C SER A 243 18.20 16.76 -16.92
N LEU A 244 18.47 17.85 -17.62
CA LEU A 244 19.57 17.93 -18.59
C LEU A 244 20.93 17.80 -17.92
N ARG A 245 21.10 18.36 -16.71
CA ARG A 245 22.34 18.18 -15.92
C ARG A 245 22.53 16.72 -15.52
N ALA A 246 21.50 16.05 -15.04
CA ALA A 246 21.55 14.63 -14.72
C ALA A 246 21.76 13.76 -15.97
N ALA A 247 21.10 14.08 -17.08
CA ALA A 247 21.26 13.37 -18.36
C ALA A 247 22.70 13.47 -18.91
N ARG A 248 23.33 14.64 -18.83
CA ARG A 248 24.74 14.79 -19.25
C ARG A 248 25.67 13.88 -18.45
N LEU A 249 25.45 13.75 -17.14
CA LEU A 249 26.24 12.85 -16.31
C LEU A 249 25.96 11.38 -16.63
N SER A 250 24.69 10.98 -16.78
CA SER A 250 24.35 9.59 -17.07
C SER A 250 24.80 9.15 -18.47
N SER A 251 24.74 10.04 -19.46
CA SER A 251 25.17 9.73 -20.82
C SER A 251 26.68 9.50 -20.96
N MET A 252 27.48 9.90 -19.97
CA MET A 252 28.96 9.70 -19.99
C MET A 252 29.36 8.31 -19.47
N LEU A 253 28.55 7.66 -18.63
CA LEU A 253 28.96 6.43 -17.95
C LEU A 253 29.18 5.28 -18.94
N PHE A 254 28.18 4.94 -19.75
CA PHE A 254 28.27 3.82 -20.71
C PHE A 254 29.40 3.99 -21.73
N PRO A 255 29.56 5.13 -22.41
CA PRO A 255 30.69 5.33 -23.31
C PRO A 255 32.05 5.28 -22.62
N ALA A 256 32.15 5.77 -21.37
CA ALA A 256 33.42 5.69 -20.63
C ALA A 256 33.78 4.24 -20.29
N VAL A 257 32.82 3.42 -19.89
CA VAL A 257 33.04 1.98 -19.64
C VAL A 257 33.40 1.26 -20.94
N GLN A 258 32.72 1.53 -22.05
CA GLN A 258 33.01 0.96 -23.36
C GLN A 258 34.40 1.39 -23.87
N ALA A 259 34.79 2.65 -23.67
CA ALA A 259 36.14 3.12 -24.01
C ALA A 259 37.20 2.37 -23.20
N MET A 260 37.00 2.17 -21.90
CA MET A 260 37.91 1.41 -21.05
C MET A 260 38.00 -0.06 -21.47
N GLN A 261 36.85 -0.68 -21.82
CA GLN A 261 36.80 -2.02 -22.42
C GLN A 261 37.59 -2.08 -23.73
N GLY A 262 37.45 -1.07 -24.60
CA GLY A 262 38.25 -0.93 -25.81
C GLY A 262 39.76 -0.84 -25.54
N VAL A 263 40.16 -0.05 -24.54
CA VAL A 263 41.56 0.06 -24.10
C VAL A 263 42.06 -1.30 -23.58
N ALA A 264 41.31 -1.98 -22.73
CA ALA A 264 41.65 -3.31 -22.22
C ALA A 264 41.82 -4.32 -23.36
N THR A 265 40.92 -4.31 -24.33
CA THR A 265 40.99 -5.20 -25.52
C THR A 265 42.22 -4.86 -26.36
N ALA A 266 42.51 -3.58 -26.60
CA ALA A 266 43.71 -3.15 -27.33
C ALA A 266 45.01 -3.59 -26.63
N LEU A 267 45.08 -3.46 -25.29
CA LEU A 267 46.20 -3.93 -24.49
C LEU A 267 46.39 -5.45 -24.60
N ILE A 268 45.30 -6.22 -24.54
CA ILE A 268 45.36 -7.68 -24.70
C ILE A 268 45.82 -8.07 -26.11
N VAL A 269 45.26 -7.43 -27.14
CA VAL A 269 45.69 -7.72 -28.53
C VAL A 269 47.15 -7.31 -28.74
N GLY A 270 47.58 -6.17 -28.22
CA GLY A 270 49.00 -5.71 -28.34
C GLY A 270 49.96 -6.63 -27.60
N VAL A 271 49.79 -6.81 -26.30
CA VAL A 271 50.67 -7.65 -25.46
C VAL A 271 50.57 -9.13 -25.84
N GLY A 272 49.34 -9.64 -26.02
CA GLY A 272 49.10 -11.03 -26.42
C GLY A 272 49.59 -11.33 -27.81
N GLY A 273 49.42 -10.39 -28.78
CA GLY A 273 49.98 -10.50 -30.12
C GLY A 273 51.51 -10.54 -30.10
N TRP A 274 52.16 -9.72 -29.27
CA TRP A 274 53.59 -9.75 -29.07
C TRP A 274 54.08 -11.11 -28.50
N LEU A 275 53.36 -11.69 -27.54
CA LEU A 275 53.65 -13.02 -26.98
C LEU A 275 53.50 -14.13 -28.02
N VAL A 276 52.47 -14.06 -28.88
CA VAL A 276 52.26 -15.01 -29.99
C VAL A 276 53.43 -14.91 -31.01
N LEU A 277 53.80 -13.71 -31.42
CA LEU A 277 54.91 -13.47 -32.37
C LEU A 277 56.26 -13.85 -31.77
N GLY A 278 56.45 -13.72 -30.46
CA GLY A 278 57.66 -14.09 -29.73
C GLY A 278 57.84 -15.60 -29.53
N GLY A 279 56.96 -16.45 -30.09
CA GLY A 279 57.09 -17.91 -30.04
C GLY A 279 56.83 -18.51 -28.66
N GLN A 280 56.19 -17.78 -27.75
CA GLN A 280 55.73 -18.33 -26.47
C GLN A 280 54.56 -19.28 -26.70
N ALA A 281 54.34 -20.22 -25.75
CA ALA A 281 53.25 -21.23 -25.82
C ALA A 281 51.88 -20.56 -25.63
N PHE A 282 51.50 -19.63 -26.52
CA PHE A 282 50.23 -18.89 -26.53
C PHE A 282 49.68 -18.86 -27.96
N THR A 283 48.42 -19.25 -28.11
CA THR A 283 47.78 -19.42 -29.42
C THR A 283 46.92 -18.20 -29.81
N ILE A 284 46.62 -18.08 -31.11
CA ILE A 284 45.71 -17.05 -31.61
C ILE A 284 44.29 -17.26 -31.07
N GLY A 285 43.85 -18.53 -30.92
CA GLY A 285 42.58 -18.85 -30.33
C GLY A 285 42.47 -18.41 -28.87
N GLU A 286 43.56 -18.58 -28.10
CA GLU A 286 43.63 -18.05 -26.73
C GLU A 286 43.55 -16.52 -26.70
N LEU A 287 44.20 -15.81 -27.63
CA LEU A 287 44.11 -14.36 -27.73
C LEU A 287 42.65 -13.89 -27.96
N VAL A 288 41.96 -14.53 -28.88
CA VAL A 288 40.54 -14.22 -29.16
C VAL A 288 39.66 -14.56 -27.98
N THR A 289 39.91 -15.68 -27.30
CA THR A 289 39.22 -16.05 -26.06
C THR A 289 39.37 -14.98 -24.98
N PHE A 290 40.60 -14.48 -24.77
CA PHE A 290 40.85 -13.40 -23.80
C PHE A 290 40.13 -12.10 -24.17
N ALA A 291 40.17 -11.70 -25.45
CA ALA A 291 39.44 -10.52 -25.92
C ALA A 291 37.92 -10.64 -25.66
N ALA A 292 37.36 -11.84 -25.89
CA ALA A 292 35.94 -12.12 -25.61
C ALA A 292 35.62 -12.11 -24.10
N TYR A 293 36.52 -12.64 -23.25
CA TYR A 293 36.33 -12.56 -21.79
C TYR A 293 36.46 -11.15 -21.26
N VAL A 294 37.35 -10.32 -21.79
CA VAL A 294 37.43 -8.91 -21.42
C VAL A 294 36.10 -8.21 -21.67
N SER A 295 35.50 -8.41 -22.85
CA SER A 295 34.18 -7.83 -23.13
C SER A 295 33.14 -8.21 -22.08
N ARG A 296 33.09 -9.46 -21.66
CA ARG A 296 32.17 -9.97 -20.66
C ARG A 296 32.51 -9.60 -19.21
N LEU A 297 33.78 -9.25 -18.93
CA LEU A 297 34.24 -8.83 -17.60
C LEU A 297 33.63 -7.48 -17.18
N TYR A 298 33.34 -6.62 -18.14
CA TYR A 298 32.82 -5.28 -17.90
C TYR A 298 31.28 -5.26 -17.71
N ASP A 299 30.54 -6.25 -18.25
CA ASP A 299 29.08 -6.32 -18.15
C ASP A 299 28.57 -6.36 -16.69
N PRO A 300 29.08 -7.27 -15.80
CA PRO A 300 28.67 -7.29 -14.40
C PRO A 300 28.97 -6.00 -13.65
N ILE A 301 30.05 -5.30 -14.00
CA ILE A 301 30.45 -4.05 -13.34
C ILE A 301 29.42 -2.95 -13.63
N GLN A 302 28.87 -2.92 -14.85
CA GLN A 302 27.83 -1.96 -15.24
C GLN A 302 26.50 -2.26 -14.53
N THR A 303 26.12 -3.53 -14.47
CA THR A 303 24.82 -3.95 -13.89
C THR A 303 24.78 -3.87 -12.36
N LEU A 304 25.91 -4.14 -11.68
CA LEU A 304 25.99 -4.10 -10.20
C LEU A 304 25.58 -2.73 -9.63
N GLY A 305 25.92 -1.62 -10.31
CA GLY A 305 25.53 -0.28 -9.88
C GLY A 305 24.01 -0.09 -9.86
N MET A 306 23.31 -0.52 -10.92
CA MET A 306 21.84 -0.43 -11.02
C MET A 306 21.14 -1.38 -10.03
N ARG A 307 21.70 -2.58 -9.84
CA ARG A 307 21.15 -3.57 -8.91
C ARG A 307 21.26 -3.12 -7.45
N PHE A 308 22.27 -2.32 -7.11
CA PHE A 308 22.41 -1.75 -5.77
C PHE A 308 21.25 -0.80 -5.43
N ASP A 309 20.79 0.01 -6.38
CA ASP A 309 19.63 0.89 -6.19
C ASP A 309 18.35 0.07 -5.99
N THR A 310 18.17 -1.03 -6.73
CA THR A 310 17.05 -1.97 -6.53
C THR A 310 17.09 -2.58 -5.13
N LEU A 311 18.25 -3.06 -4.68
CA LEU A 311 18.44 -3.60 -3.33
C LEU A 311 18.10 -2.58 -2.25
N GLN A 312 18.52 -1.32 -2.40
CA GLN A 312 18.26 -0.26 -1.44
C GLN A 312 16.76 0.10 -1.41
N SER A 313 16.13 0.23 -2.56
CA SER A 313 14.69 0.54 -2.67
C SER A 313 13.84 -0.57 -2.05
N ALA A 314 14.17 -1.82 -2.35
CA ALA A 314 13.48 -2.98 -1.80
C ALA A 314 13.68 -3.14 -0.29
N SER A 315 14.87 -2.84 0.23
CA SER A 315 15.14 -2.84 1.66
C SER A 315 14.25 -1.83 2.39
N THR A 316 14.08 -0.63 1.82
CA THR A 316 13.20 0.41 2.37
C THR A 316 11.72 0.03 2.26
N GLY A 317 11.30 -0.57 1.14
CA GLY A 317 9.94 -1.09 0.98
C GLY A 317 9.61 -2.19 1.98
N ALA A 318 10.54 -3.13 2.15
CA ALA A 318 10.41 -4.21 3.14
C ALA A 318 10.29 -3.66 4.57
N GLU A 319 11.10 -2.68 4.95
CA GLU A 319 11.03 -2.05 6.27
C GLU A 319 9.64 -1.45 6.52
N ARG A 320 9.07 -0.72 5.55
CA ARG A 320 7.72 -0.14 5.66
C ARG A 320 6.62 -1.19 5.75
N ILE A 321 6.76 -2.31 5.03
CA ILE A 321 5.82 -3.43 5.11
C ILE A 321 5.87 -4.08 6.49
N PHE A 322 7.07 -4.40 7.00
CA PHE A 322 7.19 -5.00 8.32
C PHE A 322 6.84 -4.03 9.46
N GLU A 323 7.06 -2.72 9.28
CA GLU A 323 6.55 -1.70 10.20
C GLU A 323 5.02 -1.78 10.28
N LEU A 324 4.34 -1.87 9.12
CA LEU A 324 2.88 -2.00 9.07
C LEU A 324 2.39 -3.29 9.73
N LEU A 325 3.04 -4.43 9.47
CA LEU A 325 2.68 -5.72 10.07
C LEU A 325 2.94 -5.80 11.59
N ARG A 326 3.76 -4.90 12.15
CA ARG A 326 3.98 -4.80 13.60
C ARG A 326 2.97 -3.94 14.34
N VAL A 327 2.20 -3.13 13.61
CA VAL A 327 1.13 -2.32 14.22
C VAL A 327 0.02 -3.25 14.65
N GLY A 328 -0.13 -3.48 15.94
CA GLY A 328 -1.23 -4.28 16.50
C GLY A 328 -2.57 -3.57 16.42
N PRO A 329 -3.66 -4.27 16.71
CA PRO A 329 -4.96 -3.67 16.96
C PRO A 329 -4.90 -2.83 18.25
N ASP A 330 -5.62 -1.69 18.31
CA ASP A 330 -5.76 -0.93 19.56
C ASP A 330 -6.63 -1.66 20.58
N VAL A 331 -7.47 -2.57 20.09
CA VAL A 331 -8.41 -3.35 20.88
C VAL A 331 -8.15 -4.83 20.65
N GLU A 332 -7.71 -5.51 21.69
CA GLU A 332 -7.49 -6.96 21.68
C GLU A 332 -8.59 -7.67 22.47
N GLU A 333 -9.12 -8.76 21.91
CA GLU A 333 -10.03 -9.62 22.66
C GLU A 333 -9.25 -10.32 23.78
N ARG A 334 -9.83 -10.34 24.98
CA ARG A 334 -9.26 -11.11 26.08
C ARG A 334 -9.31 -12.61 25.77
N PRO A 335 -8.33 -13.41 26.16
CA PRO A 335 -8.34 -14.86 25.90
C PRO A 335 -9.55 -15.59 26.49
N ASP A 336 -10.18 -15.03 27.51
CA ASP A 336 -11.34 -15.53 28.24
C ASP A 336 -12.64 -14.80 27.87
N ALA A 337 -12.62 -13.98 26.80
CA ALA A 337 -13.80 -13.25 26.32
C ALA A 337 -14.95 -14.22 25.96
N LYS A 338 -16.14 -13.94 26.49
CA LYS A 338 -17.35 -14.77 26.30
C LYS A 338 -18.23 -14.20 25.18
N GLU A 339 -19.03 -15.04 24.57
CA GLU A 339 -20.08 -14.53 23.70
C GLU A 339 -21.11 -13.75 24.51
N LEU A 340 -21.41 -12.52 24.05
CA LEU A 340 -22.49 -11.72 24.62
C LEU A 340 -23.85 -12.37 24.29
N PRO A 341 -24.63 -12.79 25.29
CA PRO A 341 -25.94 -13.37 25.04
C PRO A 341 -26.89 -12.33 24.37
N PRO A 342 -28.06 -12.75 23.86
CA PRO A 342 -29.08 -11.81 23.41
C PRO A 342 -29.41 -10.80 24.50
N ILE A 343 -29.23 -9.52 24.23
CA ILE A 343 -29.33 -8.42 25.18
C ILE A 343 -30.75 -7.83 25.23
N ARG A 344 -31.10 -7.22 26.38
CA ARG A 344 -32.26 -6.33 26.52
C ARG A 344 -31.94 -4.93 26.00
N GLY A 345 -30.66 -4.51 26.09
CA GLY A 345 -30.14 -3.27 25.58
C GLY A 345 -29.98 -2.18 26.65
N GLU A 346 -29.78 -2.52 27.92
CA GLU A 346 -29.32 -1.56 28.93
C GLU A 346 -27.88 -1.20 28.66
N VAL A 347 -27.54 0.10 28.64
CA VAL A 347 -26.15 0.59 28.44
C VAL A 347 -25.75 1.47 29.60
N SER A 348 -24.59 1.24 30.19
CA SER A 348 -24.03 2.10 31.24
C SER A 348 -22.59 2.49 30.98
N TYR A 349 -22.32 3.76 31.15
CA TYR A 349 -20.97 4.36 31.17
C TYR A 349 -20.68 4.69 32.64
N ASN A 350 -19.61 4.09 33.19
CA ASN A 350 -19.26 4.19 34.61
C ASN A 350 -17.87 4.84 34.72
N HIS A 351 -17.83 6.12 35.09
CA HIS A 351 -16.61 6.90 35.28
C HIS A 351 -15.61 6.81 34.12
N VAL A 352 -16.14 6.94 32.88
CA VAL A 352 -15.35 6.74 31.64
C VAL A 352 -14.50 7.96 31.36
N THR A 353 -13.19 7.73 31.29
CA THR A 353 -12.19 8.70 30.80
C THR A 353 -11.52 8.13 29.55
N PHE A 354 -11.38 8.96 28.53
CA PHE A 354 -10.80 8.53 27.25
C PHE A 354 -10.20 9.71 26.49
N GLY A 355 -9.20 9.42 25.63
CA GLY A 355 -8.60 10.38 24.72
C GLY A 355 -7.89 9.73 23.53
N TYR A 356 -7.52 10.57 22.57
CA TYR A 356 -6.75 10.16 21.41
C TYR A 356 -5.27 10.49 21.59
N GLY A 357 -4.41 9.47 21.52
CA GLY A 357 -2.97 9.65 21.72
C GLY A 357 -2.63 10.07 23.15
N ARG A 358 -2.28 11.35 23.37
CA ARG A 358 -2.00 11.91 24.70
C ARG A 358 -3.03 12.95 25.12
N GLN A 359 -3.98 13.28 24.27
CA GLN A 359 -4.98 14.29 24.53
C GLN A 359 -6.23 13.63 25.08
N GLU A 360 -6.60 13.97 26.31
CA GLU A 360 -7.85 13.56 26.95
C GLU A 360 -9.01 14.32 26.31
N VAL A 361 -10.11 13.59 26.00
CA VAL A 361 -11.31 14.12 25.33
C VAL A 361 -12.55 13.92 26.16
N LEU A 362 -12.64 12.85 26.93
CA LEU A 362 -13.77 12.56 27.84
C LEU A 362 -13.27 12.49 29.28
N HIS A 363 -13.93 13.20 30.18
CA HIS A 363 -13.55 13.37 31.55
C HIS A 363 -14.66 12.86 32.47
N ASP A 364 -14.48 11.67 33.07
CA ASP A 364 -15.37 11.11 34.09
C ASP A 364 -16.85 11.04 33.66
N ILE A 365 -17.09 10.49 32.48
CA ILE A 365 -18.43 10.34 31.90
C ILE A 365 -19.19 9.23 32.60
N THR A 366 -20.32 9.57 33.24
CA THR A 366 -21.19 8.63 33.94
C THR A 366 -22.64 8.86 33.56
N PHE A 367 -23.29 7.87 32.92
CA PHE A 367 -24.72 7.83 32.62
C PHE A 367 -25.14 6.40 32.27
N ALA A 368 -26.43 6.15 32.33
CA ALA A 368 -27.02 4.89 31.90
C ALA A 368 -28.17 5.15 30.91
N ILE A 369 -28.46 4.21 30.03
CA ILE A 369 -29.58 4.20 29.08
C ILE A 369 -30.40 2.96 29.37
N ALA A 370 -31.68 3.14 29.67
CA ALA A 370 -32.59 2.03 29.92
C ALA A 370 -32.94 1.27 28.63
N PRO A 371 -33.30 -0.03 28.71
CA PRO A 371 -33.76 -0.77 27.54
C PRO A 371 -34.92 -0.07 26.82
N GLY A 372 -34.76 0.16 25.51
CA GLY A 372 -35.75 0.87 24.69
C GLY A 372 -35.77 2.40 24.86
N GLU A 373 -34.88 2.97 25.67
CA GLU A 373 -34.76 4.42 25.83
C GLU A 373 -33.99 5.02 24.65
N THR A 374 -34.43 6.18 24.18
CA THR A 374 -33.72 7.00 23.19
C THR A 374 -33.04 8.16 23.88
N VAL A 375 -31.70 8.19 23.88
CA VAL A 375 -30.88 9.26 24.46
C VAL A 375 -30.20 10.06 23.36
N ALA A 376 -30.35 11.41 23.40
CA ALA A 376 -29.69 12.32 22.49
C ALA A 376 -28.45 12.97 23.15
N LEU A 377 -27.32 12.91 22.48
CA LEU A 377 -26.10 13.67 22.85
C LEU A 377 -26.09 15.02 22.14
N VAL A 378 -26.04 16.11 22.90
CA VAL A 378 -26.02 17.49 22.40
C VAL A 378 -24.78 18.21 22.94
N GLY A 379 -24.20 19.09 22.16
CA GLY A 379 -23.03 19.88 22.55
C GLY A 379 -22.32 20.48 21.33
N GLU A 380 -21.37 21.35 21.54
CA GLU A 380 -20.57 21.95 20.49
C GLU A 380 -19.73 20.92 19.73
N THR A 381 -19.24 21.30 18.54
CA THR A 381 -18.29 20.47 17.79
C THR A 381 -17.03 20.27 18.63
N GLY A 382 -16.58 19.02 18.75
CA GLY A 382 -15.42 18.70 19.61
C GLY A 382 -15.75 18.40 21.07
N ALA A 383 -17.02 18.50 21.52
CA ALA A 383 -17.42 18.19 22.90
C ALA A 383 -17.31 16.70 23.31
N GLY A 384 -16.97 15.79 22.39
CA GLY A 384 -16.78 14.37 22.68
C GLY A 384 -17.97 13.47 22.31
N LYS A 385 -19.04 13.95 21.64
CA LYS A 385 -20.23 13.18 21.27
C LYS A 385 -19.91 11.94 20.43
N THR A 386 -19.19 12.13 19.33
CA THR A 386 -18.77 11.03 18.42
C THR A 386 -17.83 10.05 19.13
N THR A 387 -17.01 10.56 20.07
CA THR A 387 -16.14 9.71 20.91
C THR A 387 -16.93 8.78 21.81
N ILE A 388 -17.98 9.28 22.50
CA ILE A 388 -18.88 8.44 23.31
C ILE A 388 -19.51 7.35 22.43
N ALA A 389 -20.03 7.71 21.26
CA ALA A 389 -20.64 6.77 20.33
C ALA A 389 -19.66 5.71 19.80
N ALA A 390 -18.40 6.09 19.56
CA ALA A 390 -17.37 5.17 19.06
C ALA A 390 -16.86 4.17 20.12
N LEU A 391 -16.99 4.50 21.41
CA LEU A 391 -16.59 3.62 22.50
C LEU A 391 -17.57 2.47 22.72
N LEU A 392 -18.86 2.64 22.44
CA LEU A 392 -19.89 1.61 22.68
C LEU A 392 -19.69 0.33 21.84
N PRO A 393 -19.40 0.39 20.52
CA PRO A 393 -19.04 -0.78 19.73
C PRO A 393 -17.59 -1.23 19.94
N ARG A 394 -16.92 -0.66 20.94
CA ARG A 394 -15.53 -0.94 21.30
C ARG A 394 -14.59 -0.77 20.08
N PHE A 395 -14.64 0.40 19.43
CA PHE A 395 -13.63 0.78 18.44
C PHE A 395 -12.32 1.22 19.11
N TYR A 396 -12.43 1.62 20.38
CA TYR A 396 -11.32 1.97 21.27
C TYR A 396 -11.63 1.45 22.67
N ASP A 397 -10.61 1.14 23.45
CA ASP A 397 -10.73 0.83 24.88
C ASP A 397 -10.60 2.11 25.71
N VAL A 398 -11.40 2.21 26.79
CA VAL A 398 -11.37 3.34 27.71
C VAL A 398 -10.07 3.37 28.52
N TRP A 399 -9.60 4.57 28.88
CA TRP A 399 -8.41 4.73 29.73
C TRP A 399 -8.72 4.39 31.20
N SER A 400 -9.89 4.80 31.68
CA SER A 400 -10.39 4.42 33.00
C SER A 400 -11.90 4.29 32.96
N GLY A 401 -12.47 3.64 33.97
CA GLY A 401 -13.88 3.33 34.05
C GLY A 401 -14.26 2.08 33.25
N ALA A 402 -15.57 1.92 32.99
CA ALA A 402 -16.12 0.79 32.27
C ALA A 402 -17.36 1.18 31.45
N ILE A 403 -17.58 0.50 30.35
CA ILE A 403 -18.82 0.55 29.56
C ILE A 403 -19.43 -0.84 29.64
N CYS A 404 -20.67 -0.92 30.11
CA CYS A 404 -21.37 -2.20 30.26
C CYS A 404 -22.66 -2.21 29.43
N ILE A 405 -23.01 -3.40 28.93
CA ILE A 405 -24.27 -3.70 28.26
C ILE A 405 -24.92 -4.84 29.01
N ASP A 406 -26.15 -4.63 29.53
CA ASP A 406 -26.88 -5.57 30.41
C ASP A 406 -25.99 -6.10 31.56
N GLY A 407 -25.10 -5.26 32.13
CA GLY A 407 -24.17 -5.61 33.20
C GLY A 407 -22.87 -6.29 32.74
N TYR A 408 -22.70 -6.62 31.46
CA TYR A 408 -21.46 -7.17 30.93
C TYR A 408 -20.54 -6.04 30.48
N ASP A 409 -19.30 -6.00 30.97
CA ASP A 409 -18.27 -5.07 30.46
C ASP A 409 -17.96 -5.42 28.99
N VAL A 410 -17.95 -4.42 28.11
CA VAL A 410 -17.66 -4.63 26.68
C VAL A 410 -16.27 -5.22 26.42
N ARG A 411 -15.35 -5.17 27.42
CA ARG A 411 -14.00 -5.75 27.36
C ARG A 411 -13.99 -7.26 27.63
N ASP A 412 -15.02 -7.80 28.28
CA ASP A 412 -15.11 -9.21 28.68
C ASP A 412 -15.89 -10.07 27.67
N VAL A 413 -16.35 -9.44 26.58
CA VAL A 413 -17.11 -10.12 25.52
C VAL A 413 -16.39 -10.08 24.18
N THR A 414 -16.69 -11.04 23.30
CA THR A 414 -16.10 -11.09 21.96
C THR A 414 -16.64 -9.94 21.11
N LEU A 415 -15.77 -9.31 20.31
CA LEU A 415 -16.12 -8.19 19.44
C LEU A 415 -17.23 -8.55 18.43
N ALA A 416 -17.21 -9.80 17.94
CA ALA A 416 -18.21 -10.27 17.00
C ALA A 416 -19.61 -10.33 17.62
N SER A 417 -19.76 -10.87 18.85
CA SER A 417 -21.05 -10.95 19.55
C SER A 417 -21.55 -9.58 19.98
N LEU A 418 -20.64 -8.68 20.39
CA LEU A 418 -20.94 -7.30 20.75
C LEU A 418 -21.48 -6.52 19.54
N ARG A 419 -20.72 -6.50 18.45
CA ARG A 419 -21.04 -5.68 17.26
C ARG A 419 -22.25 -6.18 16.48
N ARG A 420 -22.58 -7.48 16.54
CA ARG A 420 -23.83 -8.00 15.94
C ARG A 420 -25.09 -7.42 16.57
N GLN A 421 -25.04 -7.01 17.82
CA GLN A 421 -26.19 -6.49 18.56
C GLN A 421 -26.26 -4.96 18.56
N ILE A 422 -25.27 -4.29 17.92
CA ILE A 422 -25.19 -2.83 17.81
C ILE A 422 -25.28 -2.44 16.33
N GLY A 423 -26.27 -1.66 15.96
CA GLY A 423 -26.39 -1.05 14.64
C GLY A 423 -25.80 0.35 14.63
N LEU A 424 -25.04 0.68 13.60
CA LEU A 424 -24.39 1.99 13.46
C LEU A 424 -24.83 2.65 12.16
N VAL A 425 -25.40 3.85 12.24
CA VAL A 425 -25.67 4.74 11.11
C VAL A 425 -24.76 5.95 11.25
N LEU A 426 -23.76 6.05 10.36
CA LEU A 426 -22.76 7.13 10.34
C LEU A 426 -23.27 8.35 9.58
N GLN A 427 -22.74 9.51 9.90
CA GLN A 427 -22.99 10.78 9.21
C GLN A 427 -22.66 10.66 7.71
N ASP A 428 -21.45 10.17 7.39
CA ASP A 428 -21.04 9.87 6.02
C ASP A 428 -21.46 8.45 5.66
N THR A 429 -22.50 8.36 4.83
CA THR A 429 -23.02 7.06 4.39
C THR A 429 -22.09 6.40 3.40
N PHE A 430 -21.59 5.22 3.75
CA PHE A 430 -20.72 4.43 2.89
C PHE A 430 -21.48 3.25 2.25
N LEU A 431 -21.43 3.19 0.91
CA LEU A 431 -21.93 2.05 0.14
C LEU A 431 -20.75 1.40 -0.61
N PHE A 432 -20.71 0.07 -0.56
CA PHE A 432 -19.72 -0.71 -1.27
C PHE A 432 -20.05 -0.78 -2.77
N ALA A 433 -19.02 -0.90 -3.60
CA ALA A 433 -19.20 -1.30 -4.98
C ALA A 433 -19.81 -2.71 -5.02
N GLY A 434 -20.93 -2.87 -5.73
CA GLY A 434 -21.71 -4.10 -5.76
C GLY A 434 -23.19 -3.78 -5.97
N THR A 435 -24.07 -4.78 -5.89
CA THR A 435 -25.50 -4.58 -6.10
C THR A 435 -26.16 -3.85 -4.93
N VAL A 436 -27.35 -3.28 -5.16
CA VAL A 436 -28.19 -2.72 -4.11
C VAL A 436 -28.51 -3.80 -3.07
N LEU A 437 -28.83 -5.03 -3.52
CA LEU A 437 -29.11 -6.17 -2.64
C LEU A 437 -27.93 -6.51 -1.74
N GLU A 438 -26.72 -6.61 -2.28
CA GLU A 438 -25.50 -6.86 -1.50
C GLU A 438 -25.26 -5.78 -0.45
N ASN A 439 -25.52 -4.52 -0.79
CA ASN A 439 -25.43 -3.42 0.15
C ASN A 439 -26.48 -3.48 1.25
N LEU A 440 -27.71 -3.85 0.94
CA LEU A 440 -28.80 -4.01 1.92
C LEU A 440 -28.53 -5.17 2.89
N THR A 441 -28.05 -6.30 2.37
CA THR A 441 -27.82 -7.52 3.16
C THR A 441 -26.43 -7.58 3.80
N TYR A 442 -25.60 -6.54 3.67
CA TYR A 442 -24.22 -6.52 4.16
C TYR A 442 -24.08 -6.84 5.66
N GLY A 443 -25.03 -6.38 6.49
CA GLY A 443 -25.05 -6.66 7.93
C GLY A 443 -25.57 -8.07 8.29
N ASN A 444 -26.33 -8.69 7.41
CA ASN A 444 -26.87 -10.06 7.57
C ASN A 444 -27.07 -10.71 6.18
N PRO A 445 -26.03 -11.40 5.64
CA PRO A 445 -26.11 -12.00 4.31
C PRO A 445 -27.17 -13.09 4.13
N ASN A 446 -27.70 -13.65 5.22
CA ASN A 446 -28.63 -14.77 5.19
C ASN A 446 -30.10 -14.32 5.29
N VAL A 447 -30.39 -13.02 5.15
CA VAL A 447 -31.78 -12.51 5.18
C VAL A 447 -32.55 -13.00 3.95
N PRO A 448 -33.73 -13.61 4.09
CA PRO A 448 -34.60 -13.98 2.97
C PRO A 448 -34.99 -12.74 2.14
N PHE A 449 -35.04 -12.89 0.82
CA PHE A 449 -35.35 -11.79 -0.09
C PHE A 449 -36.71 -11.14 0.21
N ASP A 450 -37.74 -11.94 0.54
CA ASP A 450 -39.05 -11.42 0.91
C ASP A 450 -38.99 -10.44 2.11
N ARG A 451 -38.11 -10.71 3.07
CA ARG A 451 -37.87 -9.79 4.19
C ARG A 451 -37.17 -8.51 3.77
N VAL A 452 -36.23 -8.60 2.80
CA VAL A 452 -35.58 -7.42 2.22
C VAL A 452 -36.63 -6.52 1.57
N VAL A 453 -37.50 -7.09 0.74
CA VAL A 453 -38.60 -6.36 0.09
C VAL A 453 -39.53 -5.73 1.14
N ALA A 454 -39.98 -6.50 2.12
CA ALA A 454 -40.90 -6.01 3.17
C ALA A 454 -40.32 -4.82 3.97
N VAL A 455 -39.01 -4.85 4.28
CA VAL A 455 -38.34 -3.72 4.95
C VAL A 455 -38.25 -2.52 4.02
N CYS A 456 -37.91 -2.71 2.75
CA CYS A 456 -37.83 -1.63 1.77
C CYS A 456 -39.19 -0.96 1.52
N GLU A 457 -40.26 -1.73 1.43
CA GLU A 457 -41.62 -1.22 1.33
C GLU A 457 -42.02 -0.42 2.58
N ALA A 458 -41.73 -0.95 3.77
CA ALA A 458 -42.07 -0.29 5.04
C ALA A 458 -41.47 1.11 5.16
N ILE A 459 -40.25 1.33 4.64
CA ILE A 459 -39.58 2.63 4.67
C ILE A 459 -39.78 3.44 3.38
N GLY A 460 -40.47 2.90 2.36
CA GLY A 460 -40.69 3.56 1.07
C GLY A 460 -39.47 3.56 0.14
N LEU A 461 -38.48 2.71 0.41
CA LEU A 461 -37.25 2.56 -0.42
C LEU A 461 -37.52 1.75 -1.70
N ASP A 462 -38.52 0.84 -1.66
CA ASP A 462 -38.88 -0.03 -2.79
C ASP A 462 -39.24 0.76 -4.05
N ALA A 463 -40.07 1.80 -3.94
CA ALA A 463 -40.46 2.67 -5.05
C ALA A 463 -39.23 3.36 -5.69
N MET A 464 -38.19 3.65 -4.91
CA MET A 464 -36.92 4.20 -5.42
C MET A 464 -36.11 3.11 -6.15
N ILE A 465 -35.99 1.92 -5.55
CA ILE A 465 -35.26 0.79 -6.15
C ILE A 465 -35.90 0.37 -7.47
N ALA A 466 -37.26 0.34 -7.54
CA ALA A 466 -37.97 0.01 -8.78
C ALA A 466 -37.69 0.98 -9.96
N ARG A 467 -37.25 2.21 -9.68
CA ARG A 467 -36.84 3.18 -10.72
C ARG A 467 -35.40 2.97 -11.20
N LEU A 468 -34.61 2.15 -10.53
CA LEU A 468 -33.26 1.83 -10.95
C LEU A 468 -33.28 0.83 -12.13
N PRO A 469 -32.30 0.88 -13.05
CA PRO A 469 -32.31 0.09 -14.28
C PRO A 469 -32.50 -1.42 -14.11
N GLN A 470 -31.99 -1.98 -13.00
CA GLN A 470 -32.06 -3.42 -12.68
C GLN A 470 -32.64 -3.68 -11.27
N GLY A 471 -33.36 -2.71 -10.69
CA GLY A 471 -33.96 -2.84 -9.36
C GLY A 471 -32.92 -3.17 -8.29
N TYR A 472 -33.15 -4.24 -7.54
CA TYR A 472 -32.23 -4.72 -6.50
C TYR A 472 -30.87 -5.20 -7.01
N ASP A 473 -30.77 -5.62 -8.26
CA ASP A 473 -29.53 -6.07 -8.91
C ASP A 473 -28.75 -4.91 -9.55
N THR A 474 -29.23 -3.68 -9.43
CA THR A 474 -28.50 -2.51 -9.92
C THR A 474 -27.14 -2.40 -9.25
N VAL A 475 -26.08 -2.36 -10.05
CA VAL A 475 -24.69 -2.23 -9.56
C VAL A 475 -24.41 -0.78 -9.20
N LEU A 476 -24.02 -0.56 -7.94
CA LEU A 476 -23.55 0.72 -7.43
C LEU A 476 -22.05 0.82 -7.60
N TYR A 477 -21.58 2.00 -8.03
CA TYR A 477 -20.16 2.34 -8.07
C TYR A 477 -19.67 2.79 -6.69
N GLU A 478 -18.37 3.01 -6.56
CA GLU A 478 -17.75 3.49 -5.31
C GLU A 478 -18.55 4.64 -4.69
N HIS A 479 -18.76 4.57 -3.37
CA HIS A 479 -19.54 5.54 -2.58
C HIS A 479 -21.01 5.70 -3.02
N GLY A 480 -21.58 4.74 -3.76
CA GLY A 480 -22.96 4.82 -4.25
C GLY A 480 -23.13 5.88 -5.32
N GLY A 481 -22.16 6.03 -6.23
CA GLY A 481 -22.23 6.96 -7.37
C GLY A 481 -23.52 6.76 -8.16
N GLY A 482 -24.22 7.86 -8.46
CA GLY A 482 -25.52 7.88 -9.12
C GLY A 482 -26.74 7.97 -8.18
N LEU A 483 -26.56 7.79 -6.86
CA LEU A 483 -27.61 7.98 -5.87
C LEU A 483 -27.50 9.34 -5.17
N SER A 484 -28.66 9.93 -4.81
CA SER A 484 -28.69 11.12 -3.96
C SER A 484 -28.22 10.82 -2.53
N VAL A 485 -27.86 11.84 -1.76
CA VAL A 485 -27.46 11.69 -0.34
C VAL A 485 -28.53 10.97 0.47
N GLY A 486 -29.80 11.39 0.31
CA GLY A 486 -30.92 10.78 1.02
C GLY A 486 -31.18 9.33 0.61
N GLN A 487 -31.00 9.00 -0.68
CA GLN A 487 -31.14 7.62 -1.17
C GLN A 487 -30.06 6.71 -0.56
N ARG A 488 -28.81 7.17 -0.48
CA ARG A 488 -27.72 6.42 0.20
C ARG A 488 -28.04 6.22 1.68
N GLN A 489 -28.60 7.25 2.34
CA GLN A 489 -28.97 7.19 3.75
C GLN A 489 -30.10 6.17 3.97
N LEU A 490 -31.11 6.12 3.11
CA LEU A 490 -32.20 5.12 3.17
C LEU A 490 -31.66 3.69 3.04
N ILE A 491 -30.74 3.42 2.10
CA ILE A 491 -30.10 2.10 1.97
C ILE A 491 -29.32 1.74 3.25
N THR A 492 -28.60 2.70 3.84
CA THR A 492 -27.85 2.47 5.07
C THR A 492 -28.76 2.18 6.26
N ILE A 493 -29.90 2.89 6.39
CA ILE A 493 -30.89 2.62 7.42
C ILE A 493 -31.54 1.24 7.20
N ALA A 494 -31.88 0.89 5.94
CA ALA A 494 -32.41 -0.43 5.59
C ALA A 494 -31.44 -1.56 5.96
N ARG A 495 -30.14 -1.38 5.69
CA ARG A 495 -29.06 -2.30 6.11
C ARG A 495 -29.09 -2.58 7.61
N VAL A 496 -29.26 -1.54 8.43
CA VAL A 496 -29.29 -1.68 9.88
C VAL A 496 -30.64 -2.33 10.34
N LEU A 497 -31.76 -2.00 9.71
CA LEU A 497 -33.05 -2.65 9.97
C LEU A 497 -33.01 -4.15 9.67
N LEU A 498 -32.37 -4.56 8.59
CA LEU A 498 -32.20 -5.96 8.19
C LEU A 498 -31.24 -6.73 9.11
N ALA A 499 -30.28 -6.06 9.71
CA ALA A 499 -29.40 -6.63 10.74
C ALA A 499 -30.10 -6.83 12.09
N ASP A 500 -31.19 -6.12 12.34
CA ASP A 500 -32.08 -6.19 13.53
C ASP A 500 -31.34 -6.09 14.88
N PRO A 501 -30.50 -5.05 15.11
CA PRO A 501 -29.76 -4.89 16.36
C PRO A 501 -30.69 -4.45 17.50
N ARG A 502 -30.27 -4.71 18.76
CA ARG A 502 -30.98 -4.24 19.96
C ARG A 502 -30.59 -2.81 20.34
N ILE A 503 -29.38 -2.42 20.04
CA ILE A 503 -28.85 -1.07 20.30
C ILE A 503 -28.58 -0.40 18.96
N VAL A 504 -28.96 0.86 18.81
CA VAL A 504 -28.73 1.66 17.61
C VAL A 504 -27.96 2.92 17.98
N ILE A 505 -26.89 3.19 17.23
CA ILE A 505 -26.14 4.44 17.31
C ILE A 505 -26.42 5.20 16.01
N LEU A 506 -26.89 6.45 16.15
CA LEU A 506 -27.15 7.33 15.02
C LEU A 506 -26.25 8.56 15.13
N ASP A 507 -25.41 8.77 14.11
CA ASP A 507 -24.70 10.03 13.92
C ASP A 507 -25.43 10.81 12.81
N GLU A 508 -26.26 11.79 13.22
CA GLU A 508 -27.21 12.44 12.32
C GLU A 508 -26.60 13.63 11.60
N ALA A 509 -26.47 13.54 10.28
CA ALA A 509 -26.34 14.71 9.43
C ALA A 509 -27.14 14.51 8.14
N THR A 510 -28.34 15.03 8.11
CA THR A 510 -29.22 15.06 6.92
C THR A 510 -29.15 16.42 6.21
N ALA A 511 -27.96 17.04 6.12
CA ALA A 511 -27.76 18.24 5.36
C ALA A 511 -27.92 17.96 3.85
N HIS A 512 -28.68 18.82 3.14
CA HIS A 512 -28.85 18.82 1.68
C HIS A 512 -29.67 17.65 1.08
N VAL A 513 -30.76 17.23 1.75
CA VAL A 513 -31.73 16.28 1.22
C VAL A 513 -32.99 17.04 0.79
N ASP A 514 -33.57 16.65 -0.34
CA ASP A 514 -34.87 17.17 -0.78
C ASP A 514 -35.99 16.79 0.20
N THR A 515 -37.07 17.58 0.25
CA THR A 515 -38.14 17.46 1.24
C THR A 515 -38.85 16.09 1.19
N GLU A 516 -39.04 15.51 0.01
CA GLU A 516 -39.71 14.22 -0.15
C GLU A 516 -38.85 13.08 0.44
N THR A 517 -37.59 13.03 0.07
CA THR A 517 -36.64 12.04 0.58
C THR A 517 -36.41 12.22 2.09
N GLU A 518 -36.41 13.46 2.60
CA GLU A 518 -36.32 13.72 4.06
C GLU A 518 -37.45 13.08 4.84
N LEU A 519 -38.68 13.16 4.33
CA LEU A 519 -39.84 12.50 4.97
C LEU A 519 -39.68 10.97 5.02
N LEU A 520 -39.15 10.36 3.94
CA LEU A 520 -38.87 8.93 3.92
C LEU A 520 -37.76 8.56 4.92
N VAL A 521 -36.69 9.34 4.99
CA VAL A 521 -35.61 9.14 5.98
C VAL A 521 -36.16 9.25 7.42
N GLN A 522 -36.98 10.25 7.69
CA GLN A 522 -37.61 10.40 9.01
C GLN A 522 -38.56 9.23 9.36
N ARG A 523 -39.30 8.70 8.38
CA ARG A 523 -40.11 7.48 8.55
C ARG A 523 -39.22 6.27 8.85
N ALA A 524 -38.14 6.08 8.09
CA ALA A 524 -37.21 4.99 8.28
C ALA A 524 -36.53 5.05 9.66
N LEU A 525 -36.13 6.25 10.12
CA LEU A 525 -35.56 6.45 11.45
C LEU A 525 -36.55 6.12 12.56
N ARG A 526 -37.81 6.53 12.44
CA ARG A 526 -38.83 6.16 13.43
C ARG A 526 -39.03 4.64 13.55
N LEU A 527 -39.02 3.92 12.41
CA LEU A 527 -39.10 2.46 12.40
C LEU A 527 -37.85 1.81 12.99
N LEU A 528 -36.66 2.39 12.70
CA LEU A 528 -35.38 1.91 13.24
C LEU A 528 -35.31 2.06 14.76
N LEU A 529 -35.82 3.16 15.31
CA LEU A 529 -35.80 3.44 16.76
C LEU A 529 -36.87 2.68 17.57
N ALA A 530 -37.94 2.26 16.91
CA ALA A 530 -39.07 1.62 17.61
C ALA A 530 -38.64 0.33 18.34
N GLY A 531 -38.80 0.31 19.66
CA GLY A 531 -38.50 -0.85 20.52
C GLY A 531 -37.03 -1.16 20.71
N ARG A 532 -36.11 -0.27 20.30
CA ARG A 532 -34.65 -0.40 20.44
C ARG A 532 -34.08 0.68 21.36
N THR A 533 -33.01 0.34 22.02
CA THR A 533 -32.22 1.32 22.77
C THR A 533 -31.41 2.15 21.77
N ALA A 534 -31.46 3.48 21.87
CA ALA A 534 -30.82 4.36 20.91
C ALA A 534 -29.94 5.43 21.55
N LEU A 535 -28.73 5.59 21.00
CA LEU A 535 -27.83 6.70 21.29
C LEU A 535 -27.70 7.56 20.03
N ILE A 536 -28.16 8.80 20.08
CA ILE A 536 -28.23 9.70 18.93
C ILE A 536 -27.28 10.87 19.14
N ILE A 537 -26.38 11.10 18.19
CA ILE A 537 -25.62 12.36 18.11
C ILE A 537 -26.49 13.34 17.34
N ALA A 538 -27.11 14.25 18.06
CA ALA A 538 -28.11 15.11 17.46
C ALA A 538 -27.47 16.43 16.95
N HIS A 539 -27.65 16.66 15.65
CA HIS A 539 -27.32 17.91 14.98
C HIS A 539 -28.56 18.71 14.56
N ARG A 540 -29.76 18.11 14.66
CA ARG A 540 -31.06 18.77 14.34
C ARG A 540 -31.94 18.88 15.55
N LEU A 541 -32.64 20.03 15.67
CA LEU A 541 -33.61 20.30 16.74
C LEU A 541 -34.77 19.32 16.75
N SER A 542 -35.22 18.83 15.57
CA SER A 542 -36.32 17.89 15.45
C SER A 542 -36.03 16.55 16.14
N THR A 543 -34.80 16.05 15.99
CA THR A 543 -34.39 14.76 16.59
C THR A 543 -34.22 14.89 18.09
N VAL A 544 -33.70 16.01 18.56
CA VAL A 544 -33.55 16.30 20.01
C VAL A 544 -34.90 16.32 20.72
N ARG A 545 -35.92 16.92 20.09
CA ARG A 545 -37.27 17.02 20.70
C ARG A 545 -37.96 15.68 20.94
N HIS A 546 -37.65 14.67 20.12
CA HIS A 546 -38.27 13.34 20.21
C HIS A 546 -37.48 12.35 21.09
N ALA A 547 -36.32 12.73 21.58
CA ALA A 547 -35.54 11.90 22.49
C ALA A 547 -36.20 11.81 23.86
N SER A 548 -36.16 10.62 24.46
CA SER A 548 -36.67 10.39 25.82
C SER A 548 -35.88 11.19 26.86
N ARG A 549 -34.60 11.35 26.62
CA ARG A 549 -33.69 12.11 27.48
C ARG A 549 -32.54 12.71 26.62
N ILE A 550 -32.09 13.88 27.02
CA ILE A 550 -30.99 14.61 26.41
C ILE A 550 -29.83 14.65 27.41
N ILE A 551 -28.63 14.37 26.94
CA ILE A 551 -27.38 14.54 27.67
C ILE A 551 -26.58 15.66 26.97
N VAL A 552 -26.26 16.69 27.73
CA VAL A 552 -25.52 17.85 27.21
C VAL A 552 -24.06 17.75 27.59
N LEU A 553 -23.21 17.77 26.56
CA LEU A 553 -21.77 17.68 26.69
C LEU A 553 -21.11 19.05 26.45
N HIS A 554 -20.21 19.41 27.32
CA HIS A 554 -19.34 20.57 27.18
C HIS A 554 -17.92 20.21 27.64
N GLU A 555 -16.93 20.46 26.79
CA GLU A 555 -15.51 20.16 27.06
C GLU A 555 -15.28 18.75 27.63
N GLY A 556 -15.90 17.73 27.03
CA GLY A 556 -15.72 16.33 27.46
C GLY A 556 -16.39 15.94 28.77
N ARG A 557 -17.30 16.76 29.33
CA ARG A 557 -18.05 16.51 30.57
C ARG A 557 -19.54 16.58 30.32
N ILE A 558 -20.31 15.85 31.08
CA ILE A 558 -21.78 16.00 31.13
C ILE A 558 -22.09 17.18 32.03
N VAL A 559 -22.71 18.22 31.46
CA VAL A 559 -23.09 19.43 32.21
C VAL A 559 -24.59 19.47 32.57
N GLU A 560 -25.43 18.89 31.72
CA GLU A 560 -26.87 18.85 31.93
C GLU A 560 -27.45 17.51 31.44
N SER A 561 -28.50 17.03 32.06
CA SER A 561 -29.27 15.84 31.63
C SER A 561 -30.73 15.99 32.04
N GLY A 562 -31.65 15.77 31.08
CA GLY A 562 -33.09 15.88 31.33
C GLY A 562 -33.89 15.80 30.04
N ARG A 563 -35.22 16.04 30.12
CA ARG A 563 -36.07 16.16 28.96
C ARG A 563 -35.97 17.53 28.31
N HIS A 564 -36.38 17.63 27.06
CA HIS A 564 -36.32 18.88 26.27
C HIS A 564 -36.97 20.07 27.03
N GLU A 565 -38.16 19.89 27.54
CA GLU A 565 -38.90 20.97 28.25
C GLU A 565 -38.23 21.36 29.58
N GLU A 566 -37.71 20.37 30.31
CA GLU A 566 -37.03 20.56 31.59
C GLU A 566 -35.75 21.38 31.39
N LEU A 567 -34.93 21.01 30.40
CA LEU A 567 -33.67 21.70 30.09
C LEU A 567 -33.88 23.13 29.53
N LEU A 568 -34.96 23.34 28.78
CA LEU A 568 -35.35 24.70 28.37
C LEU A 568 -35.76 25.58 29.54
N ALA A 569 -36.53 25.02 30.48
CA ALA A 569 -36.97 25.73 31.68
C ALA A 569 -35.81 26.09 32.62
N GLN A 570 -34.77 25.25 32.69
CA GLN A 570 -33.57 25.54 33.46
C GLN A 570 -32.73 26.72 32.92
N ASN A 571 -32.99 27.13 31.66
CA ASN A 571 -32.31 28.23 31.00
C ASN A 571 -30.76 28.12 31.01
N GLY A 572 -30.23 26.88 31.01
CA GLY A 572 -28.83 26.55 31.09
C GLY A 572 -28.13 26.52 29.76
N TYR A 573 -27.08 25.67 29.66
CA TYR A 573 -26.26 25.49 28.46
C TYR A 573 -27.06 24.97 27.26
N TYR A 574 -27.95 24.01 27.51
CA TYR A 574 -28.87 23.48 26.50
C TYR A 574 -29.77 24.56 25.90
N ALA A 575 -30.41 25.35 26.74
CA ALA A 575 -31.31 26.42 26.29
C ALA A 575 -30.58 27.49 25.44
N ARG A 576 -29.29 27.76 25.75
CA ARG A 576 -28.44 28.64 24.96
C ARG A 576 -28.16 28.02 23.56
N LEU A 577 -27.70 26.77 23.50
CA LEU A 577 -27.46 26.06 22.24
C LEU A 577 -28.71 25.97 21.36
N TYR A 578 -29.84 25.65 21.97
CA TYR A 578 -31.15 25.56 21.29
C TYR A 578 -31.53 26.90 20.64
N ARG A 579 -31.41 28.03 21.38
CA ARG A 579 -31.71 29.35 20.82
C ARG A 579 -30.75 29.73 19.68
N LEU A 580 -29.48 29.42 19.77
CA LEU A 580 -28.52 29.67 18.70
C LEU A 580 -28.89 28.92 17.43
N GLN A 581 -29.23 27.62 17.54
CA GLN A 581 -29.64 26.81 16.39
C GLN A 581 -30.99 27.29 15.79
N GLN A 582 -31.90 27.73 16.62
CA GLN A 582 -33.21 28.26 16.20
C GLN A 582 -33.05 29.60 15.43
N ARG A 583 -32.13 30.47 15.86
CA ARG A 583 -31.78 31.70 15.16
C ARG A 583 -31.19 31.41 13.78
N GLN A 584 -30.29 30.45 13.70
CA GLN A 584 -29.71 30.01 12.42
C GLN A 584 -30.78 29.41 11.46
N ALA A 585 -31.71 28.62 11.97
CA ALA A 585 -32.78 28.02 11.18
C ALA A 585 -33.79 29.06 10.65
N ASN A 586 -34.01 30.16 11.40
CA ASN A 586 -34.94 31.23 11.02
C ASN A 586 -34.27 32.35 10.20
N GLY A 587 -33.00 32.20 9.77
CA GLY A 587 -32.32 33.15 8.89
C GLY A 587 -31.96 34.50 9.52
N VAL A 588 -31.98 34.62 10.87
CA VAL A 588 -31.57 35.81 11.59
C VAL A 588 -30.08 35.74 11.86
N SER A 589 -29.31 36.57 11.12
CA SER A 589 -27.85 36.70 11.31
C SER A 589 -27.53 37.09 12.75
N ALA A 590 -26.47 36.49 13.29
CA ALA A 590 -25.90 36.84 14.58
C ALA A 590 -25.11 38.17 14.44
N GLU A 591 -25.81 39.30 14.42
CA GLU A 591 -25.21 40.61 14.68
C GLU A 591 -25.89 41.21 15.91
N ALA A 592 -25.03 41.57 16.90
CA ALA A 592 -25.28 42.28 18.14
C ALA A 592 -25.71 41.43 19.37
N GLU A 593 -24.75 40.95 20.13
CA GLU A 593 -24.54 41.31 21.55
C GLU A 593 -23.16 40.88 22.03
#